data_f7c503f8b14f6f56c2067b44d5a705a1
#
_entry.id   f7c503f8b14f6f56c2067b44d5a705a1
#
_cell.length_a   1.000
_cell.length_b   1.000
_cell.length_c   1.000
_cell.angle_alpha   90.00
_cell.angle_beta   90.00
_cell.angle_gamma   90.00
#
_symmetry.space_group_name_H-M   'P 1'
#
loop_
_entity.id
_entity.type
_entity.pdbx_description
1 polymer ?
#
loop_
_entity_poly.entity_id
_entity_poly.type
_entity_poly.pdbx_seq_one_letter_code
_entity_poly.pdbx_strand_id
1 'polypeptide(L)'
;MCGIVGLYLKNPKLKSKLGAMFKPMLIEMTNRGPDSAGVAIYRNPTKKSETKFSLAHDDANYDWKKIDLGLERALKCDCNVKKIGNHCILVTNAKEASVVKWLKQHHPEVRVVGSGHSIEIFKETGLPANVYEKFHLDDASGTHIIGHTRMATESAVTTAGSHPFATGADLCLVHNGSLSNHNRLRETLRKEGMEFQTENDTEVAAAYMTHKLRTGSTLKQALESSLTDLDGFFTFLVGTGDGFAVVRDPIACKHAVMAETDDWVAMATEYRAIALLPGADKAKIWEPEPAKVYSWGGGA
;
A
#
# COMPACT_ATOMS: atom_id res chain seq x y z
N MET A 1 -18.46 1.56 -5.37
CA MET A 1 -17.67 0.35 -5.00
C MET A 1 -16.24 0.58 -5.38
N CYS A 2 -15.28 0.27 -4.51
CA CYS A 2 -13.87 0.52 -4.73
C CYS A 2 -13.23 -0.37 -5.81
N GLY A 3 -12.07 0.03 -6.35
CA GLY A 3 -11.27 -0.74 -7.29
C GLY A 3 -9.89 -1.06 -6.71
N ILE A 4 -9.47 -2.31 -6.84
CA ILE A 4 -8.11 -2.75 -6.51
C ILE A 4 -7.41 -3.09 -7.82
N VAL A 5 -6.14 -2.72 -7.93
CA VAL A 5 -5.24 -3.13 -9.00
C VAL A 5 -3.84 -3.42 -8.45
N GLY A 6 -3.18 -4.43 -9.01
CA GLY A 6 -1.80 -4.79 -8.68
C GLY A 6 -1.06 -5.30 -9.90
N LEU A 7 0.23 -4.99 -9.98
CA LEU A 7 1.11 -5.44 -11.03
C LEU A 7 2.46 -5.84 -10.44
N TYR A 8 2.88 -7.07 -10.66
CA TYR A 8 4.18 -7.62 -10.30
C TYR A 8 4.95 -8.01 -11.56
N LEU A 9 6.15 -7.50 -11.73
CA LEU A 9 7.00 -7.76 -12.89
C LEU A 9 7.93 -8.95 -12.62
N LYS A 10 7.71 -10.04 -13.33
CA LYS A 10 8.58 -11.22 -13.34
C LYS A 10 9.84 -10.96 -14.18
N ASN A 11 9.68 -10.16 -15.25
CA ASN A 11 10.78 -9.80 -16.15
C ASN A 11 11.47 -8.50 -15.70
N PRO A 12 12.75 -8.55 -15.24
CA PRO A 12 13.47 -7.36 -14.79
C PRO A 12 13.64 -6.27 -15.84
N LYS A 13 13.58 -6.61 -17.13
CA LYS A 13 13.70 -5.64 -18.24
C LYS A 13 12.51 -4.67 -18.29
N LEU A 14 11.41 -5.01 -17.67
CA LEU A 14 10.21 -4.16 -17.63
C LEU A 14 10.19 -3.20 -16.44
N LYS A 15 11.14 -3.28 -15.50
CA LYS A 15 11.17 -2.46 -14.30
C LYS A 15 11.03 -0.95 -14.55
N SER A 16 11.67 -0.44 -15.62
CA SER A 16 11.57 0.98 -16.01
C SER A 16 10.22 1.37 -16.61
N LYS A 17 9.36 0.42 -16.91
CA LYS A 17 8.03 0.63 -17.50
C LYS A 17 6.89 0.41 -16.49
N LEU A 18 7.22 0.09 -15.23
CA LEU A 18 6.22 -0.29 -14.23
C LEU A 18 5.12 0.76 -14.10
N GLY A 19 5.47 2.04 -13.94
CA GLY A 19 4.52 3.13 -13.82
C GLY A 19 3.66 3.28 -15.07
N ALA A 20 4.27 3.34 -16.25
CA ALA A 20 3.53 3.46 -17.52
C ALA A 20 2.57 2.29 -17.77
N MET A 21 2.93 1.07 -17.38
CA MET A 21 2.07 -0.11 -17.49
C MET A 21 0.92 -0.08 -16.47
N PHE A 22 1.17 0.39 -15.26
CA PHE A 22 0.18 0.41 -14.20
C PHE A 22 -0.85 1.54 -14.34
N LYS A 23 -0.46 2.68 -14.91
CA LYS A 23 -1.32 3.87 -15.08
C LYS A 23 -2.69 3.54 -15.67
N PRO A 24 -2.79 2.90 -16.85
CA PRO A 24 -4.07 2.60 -17.45
C PRO A 24 -4.93 1.67 -16.58
N MET A 25 -4.32 0.72 -15.85
CA MET A 25 -5.06 -0.15 -14.93
C MET A 25 -5.75 0.64 -13.82
N LEU A 26 -5.04 1.58 -13.18
CA LEU A 26 -5.59 2.38 -12.09
C LEU A 26 -6.68 3.34 -12.60
N ILE A 27 -6.45 3.99 -13.74
CA ILE A 27 -7.42 4.94 -14.34
C ILE A 27 -8.71 4.22 -14.75
N GLU A 28 -8.61 2.99 -15.26
CA GLU A 28 -9.78 2.18 -15.64
C GLU A 28 -10.71 1.91 -14.45
N MET A 29 -10.19 1.95 -13.22
CA MET A 29 -10.99 1.79 -12.01
C MET A 29 -11.66 3.09 -11.52
N THR A 30 -11.55 4.20 -12.25
CA THR A 30 -12.14 5.51 -11.85
C THR A 30 -13.64 5.41 -11.55
N ASN A 31 -14.41 4.73 -12.41
CA ASN A 31 -15.86 4.59 -12.21
C ASN A 31 -16.24 3.79 -10.96
N ARG A 32 -15.28 3.03 -10.41
CA ARG A 32 -15.49 2.29 -9.16
C ARG A 32 -15.16 3.14 -7.93
N GLY A 33 -14.24 4.08 -8.06
CA GLY A 33 -13.79 4.89 -6.93
C GLY A 33 -13.24 6.25 -7.38
N PRO A 34 -14.11 7.26 -7.60
CA PRO A 34 -13.67 8.56 -8.07
C PRO A 34 -13.19 9.51 -6.96
N ASP A 35 -13.40 9.14 -5.67
CA ASP A 35 -13.25 10.09 -4.56
C ASP A 35 -11.81 10.22 -4.07
N SER A 36 -11.05 9.14 -4.11
CA SER A 36 -9.62 9.14 -3.79
C SER A 36 -8.91 7.95 -4.43
N ALA A 37 -7.61 8.10 -4.62
CA ALA A 37 -6.76 7.01 -5.10
C ALA A 37 -5.41 7.02 -4.37
N GLY A 38 -4.74 5.89 -4.42
CA GLY A 38 -3.36 5.80 -3.96
C GLY A 38 -2.70 4.53 -4.42
N VAL A 39 -1.38 4.57 -4.33
CA VAL A 39 -0.49 3.51 -4.76
C VAL A 39 0.60 3.26 -3.73
N ALA A 40 1.03 2.01 -3.62
CA ALA A 40 2.29 1.64 -3.01
C ALA A 40 3.17 1.03 -4.08
N ILE A 41 4.36 1.59 -4.25
CA ILE A 41 5.35 1.15 -5.22
C ILE A 41 6.61 0.69 -4.52
N TYR A 42 7.18 -0.42 -4.98
CA TYR A 42 8.39 -1.02 -4.42
C TYR A 42 9.56 -0.79 -5.37
N ARG A 43 10.43 0.13 -4.96
CA ARG A 43 11.54 0.62 -5.80
C ARG A 43 12.70 1.15 -4.97
N ASN A 44 13.86 1.31 -5.61
CA ASN A 44 15.03 1.98 -5.05
C ASN A 44 15.30 1.56 -3.60
N PRO A 45 15.59 0.28 -3.33
CA PRO A 45 15.82 -0.19 -1.97
C PRO A 45 17.00 0.56 -1.34
N THR A 46 16.82 0.98 -0.09
CA THR A 46 17.86 1.62 0.71
C THR A 46 18.87 0.58 1.20
N LYS A 47 19.98 1.04 1.77
CA LYS A 47 20.91 0.16 2.49
C LYS A 47 20.21 -0.46 3.71
N LYS A 48 20.69 -1.62 4.16
CA LYS A 48 20.13 -2.30 5.35
C LYS A 48 20.19 -1.45 6.63
N SER A 49 21.11 -0.50 6.70
CA SER A 49 21.25 0.45 7.81
C SER A 49 20.35 1.67 7.71
N GLU A 50 19.58 1.81 6.66
CA GLU A 50 18.73 2.97 6.40
C GLU A 50 17.25 2.54 6.35
N THR A 51 16.38 3.45 6.73
CA THR A 51 14.92 3.30 6.59
C THR A 51 14.39 4.41 5.70
N LYS A 52 13.50 4.04 4.80
CA LYS A 52 12.72 4.94 3.95
C LYS A 52 11.36 5.16 4.59
N PHE A 53 10.92 6.42 4.63
CA PHE A 53 9.58 6.80 5.08
C PHE A 53 8.86 7.53 3.94
N SER A 54 7.60 7.18 3.75
CA SER A 54 6.66 8.01 3.01
C SER A 54 5.92 8.89 3.99
N LEU A 55 6.12 10.20 3.88
CA LEU A 55 5.49 11.21 4.73
C LEU A 55 4.47 11.99 3.91
N ALA A 56 3.37 12.42 4.53
CA ALA A 56 2.34 13.24 3.91
C ALA A 56 1.98 14.44 4.80
N HIS A 57 1.65 15.55 4.15
CA HIS A 57 1.14 16.77 4.79
C HIS A 57 -0.03 17.32 3.98
N ASP A 58 -0.98 18.01 4.62
CA ASP A 58 -2.15 18.55 3.90
C ASP A 58 -1.79 19.79 3.07
N ASP A 59 -0.82 20.60 3.53
CA ASP A 59 -0.30 21.72 2.76
C ASP A 59 0.79 21.24 1.78
N ALA A 60 0.53 21.40 0.47
CA ALA A 60 1.49 21.07 -0.58
C ALA A 60 2.77 21.95 -0.55
N ASN A 61 2.73 23.10 0.14
CA ASN A 61 3.87 24.00 0.28
C ASN A 61 4.67 23.77 1.57
N TYR A 62 4.33 22.74 2.34
CA TYR A 62 5.07 22.42 3.56
C TYR A 62 6.57 22.31 3.32
N ASP A 63 7.34 22.94 4.21
CA ASP A 63 8.80 22.97 4.14
C ASP A 63 9.42 21.74 4.77
N TRP A 64 9.64 20.70 3.96
CA TRP A 64 10.23 19.43 4.36
C TRP A 64 11.69 19.53 4.87
N LYS A 65 12.41 20.65 4.56
CA LYS A 65 13.75 20.88 5.10
C LYS A 65 13.78 21.01 6.61
N LYS A 66 12.67 21.43 7.23
CA LYS A 66 12.55 21.48 8.68
C LYS A 66 12.68 20.10 9.32
N ILE A 67 12.13 19.08 8.65
CA ILE A 67 12.25 17.68 9.12
C ILE A 67 13.67 17.18 8.95
N ASP A 68 14.26 17.40 7.79
CA ASP A 68 15.63 17.00 7.47
C ASP A 68 16.61 17.54 8.52
N LEU A 69 16.73 18.86 8.63
CA LEU A 69 17.61 19.51 9.57
C LEU A 69 17.27 19.22 11.04
N GLY A 70 16.00 19.06 11.36
CA GLY A 70 15.53 18.76 12.71
C GLY A 70 15.97 17.38 13.18
N LEU A 71 15.77 16.35 12.32
CA LEU A 71 16.18 14.98 12.61
C LEU A 71 17.69 14.85 12.73
N GLU A 72 18.46 15.45 11.80
CA GLU A 72 19.92 15.43 11.85
C GLU A 72 20.45 15.97 13.18
N ARG A 73 19.91 17.12 13.64
CA ARG A 73 20.30 17.73 14.90
C ARG A 73 19.90 16.90 16.12
N ALA A 74 18.65 16.40 16.13
CA ALA A 74 18.09 15.72 17.30
C ALA A 74 18.61 14.29 17.46
N LEU A 75 18.76 13.56 16.36
CA LEU A 75 19.11 12.14 16.36
C LEU A 75 20.56 11.86 15.93
N LYS A 76 21.31 12.88 15.51
CA LYS A 76 22.69 12.76 14.99
C LYS A 76 22.79 11.71 13.89
N CYS A 77 21.92 11.79 12.92
CA CYS A 77 21.78 10.86 11.81
C CYS A 77 21.94 11.57 10.47
N ASP A 78 22.17 10.78 9.41
CA ASP A 78 22.08 11.27 8.04
C ASP A 78 20.63 11.22 7.60
N CYS A 79 20.18 12.29 6.94
CA CYS A 79 18.85 12.38 6.37
C CYS A 79 18.92 12.81 4.90
N ASN A 80 17.95 12.41 4.12
CA ASN A 80 17.72 12.88 2.76
C ASN A 80 16.22 12.95 2.51
N VAL A 81 15.74 14.10 2.09
CA VAL A 81 14.32 14.34 1.80
C VAL A 81 14.10 14.64 0.32
N LYS A 82 13.12 13.98 -0.28
CA LYS A 82 12.67 14.24 -1.64
C LYS A 82 11.19 14.57 -1.63
N LYS A 83 10.86 15.85 -1.88
CA LYS A 83 9.47 16.31 -2.01
C LYS A 83 8.85 15.81 -3.31
N ILE A 84 7.61 15.30 -3.23
CA ILE A 84 6.79 14.88 -4.36
C ILE A 84 5.34 15.28 -4.07
N GLY A 85 4.88 16.38 -4.68
CA GLY A 85 3.57 16.95 -4.35
C GLY A 85 3.49 17.39 -2.88
N ASN A 86 2.48 16.93 -2.17
CA ASN A 86 2.30 17.11 -0.74
C ASN A 86 2.84 15.93 0.10
N HIS A 87 3.62 15.05 -0.53
CA HIS A 87 4.35 13.96 0.11
C HIS A 87 5.85 14.23 0.11
N CYS A 88 6.54 13.47 0.94
CA CYS A 88 7.99 13.45 1.01
C CYS A 88 8.49 12.03 1.22
N ILE A 89 9.52 11.65 0.48
CA ILE A 89 10.29 10.44 0.77
C ILE A 89 11.50 10.88 1.59
N LEU A 90 11.54 10.42 2.84
CA LEU A 90 12.65 10.60 3.75
C LEU A 90 13.44 9.29 3.83
N VAL A 91 14.75 9.36 3.66
CA VAL A 91 15.69 8.25 3.90
C VAL A 91 16.63 8.66 5.01
N THR A 92 16.78 7.80 6.02
CA THR A 92 17.66 8.07 7.17
C THR A 92 18.24 6.79 7.77
N ASN A 93 19.42 6.90 8.40
CA ASN A 93 20.03 5.82 9.17
C ASN A 93 19.62 5.84 10.66
N ALA A 94 18.70 6.73 11.06
CA ALA A 94 18.13 6.71 12.40
C ALA A 94 17.18 5.53 12.61
N LYS A 95 17.04 5.09 13.86
CA LYS A 95 16.08 4.04 14.23
C LYS A 95 14.65 4.51 13.95
N GLU A 96 13.86 3.68 13.28
CA GLU A 96 12.48 3.98 12.89
C GLU A 96 11.63 4.52 14.06
N ALA A 97 11.65 3.84 15.20
CA ALA A 97 10.89 4.27 16.38
C ALA A 97 11.30 5.66 16.90
N SER A 98 12.58 6.03 16.77
CA SER A 98 13.08 7.36 17.16
C SER A 98 12.59 8.44 16.20
N VAL A 99 12.58 8.16 14.89
CA VAL A 99 12.05 9.07 13.88
C VAL A 99 10.55 9.31 14.08
N VAL A 100 9.76 8.24 14.23
CA VAL A 100 8.33 8.34 14.47
C VAL A 100 8.01 9.11 15.74
N LYS A 101 8.74 8.82 16.84
CA LYS A 101 8.58 9.56 18.10
C LYS A 101 8.88 11.04 17.93
N TRP A 102 9.99 11.37 17.26
CA TRP A 102 10.39 12.75 17.03
C TRP A 102 9.37 13.51 16.17
N LEU A 103 8.89 12.89 15.06
CA LEU A 103 7.84 13.47 14.22
C LEU A 103 6.58 13.77 15.03
N LYS A 104 6.09 12.83 15.83
CA LYS A 104 4.91 13.04 16.69
C LYS A 104 5.07 14.21 17.66
N GLN A 105 6.28 14.43 18.17
CA GLN A 105 6.54 15.49 19.16
C GLN A 105 6.72 16.86 18.53
N HIS A 106 7.32 16.96 17.33
CA HIS A 106 7.73 18.21 16.75
C HIS A 106 6.94 18.60 15.50
N HIS A 107 6.34 17.62 14.81
CA HIS A 107 5.59 17.77 13.56
C HIS A 107 4.35 16.87 13.56
N PRO A 108 3.42 17.04 14.55
CA PRO A 108 2.23 16.19 14.67
C PRO A 108 1.29 16.27 13.46
N GLU A 109 1.41 17.33 12.66
CA GLU A 109 0.70 17.54 11.39
C GLU A 109 1.21 16.65 10.26
N VAL A 110 2.42 16.10 10.39
CA VAL A 110 3.02 15.21 9.40
C VAL A 110 2.63 13.76 9.67
N ARG A 111 2.03 13.13 8.69
CA ARG A 111 1.62 11.72 8.76
C ARG A 111 2.71 10.80 8.18
N VAL A 112 3.05 9.76 8.90
CA VAL A 112 3.82 8.63 8.36
C VAL A 112 2.86 7.70 7.65
N VAL A 113 2.92 7.63 6.32
CA VAL A 113 2.01 6.82 5.49
C VAL A 113 2.56 5.42 5.22
N GLY A 114 3.87 5.24 5.41
CA GLY A 114 4.53 3.95 5.30
C GLY A 114 6.02 4.05 5.57
N SER A 115 6.63 2.94 5.93
CA SER A 115 8.07 2.81 6.18
C SER A 115 8.60 1.47 5.67
N GLY A 116 9.90 1.40 5.42
CA GLY A 116 10.57 0.18 4.99
C GLY A 116 11.88 0.47 4.27
N HIS A 117 12.32 -0.46 3.46
CA HIS A 117 13.52 -0.29 2.65
C HIS A 117 13.19 0.09 1.20
N SER A 118 12.09 -0.41 0.65
CA SER A 118 11.75 -0.29 -0.78
C SER A 118 10.40 0.39 -1.05
N ILE A 119 9.49 0.37 -0.09
CA ILE A 119 8.13 0.90 -0.27
C ILE A 119 8.11 2.43 -0.33
N GLU A 120 7.34 2.95 -1.28
CA GLU A 120 6.93 4.35 -1.36
C GLU A 120 5.41 4.40 -1.55
N ILE A 121 4.71 5.16 -0.70
CA ILE A 121 3.25 5.28 -0.74
C ILE A 121 2.86 6.72 -1.09
N PHE A 122 2.00 6.84 -2.10
CA PHE A 122 1.40 8.09 -2.54
C PHE A 122 -0.11 7.92 -2.58
N LYS A 123 -0.84 8.79 -1.92
CA LYS A 123 -2.31 8.73 -1.87
C LYS A 123 -2.91 10.12 -1.71
N GLU A 124 -4.06 10.34 -2.33
CA GLU A 124 -4.72 11.65 -2.31
C GLU A 124 -6.21 11.52 -2.61
N THR A 125 -6.96 12.54 -2.23
CA THR A 125 -8.33 12.74 -2.67
C THR A 125 -8.38 13.16 -4.14
N GLY A 126 -9.46 12.79 -4.83
CA GLY A 126 -9.72 13.11 -6.22
C GLY A 126 -9.53 11.95 -7.19
N LEU A 127 -9.67 12.24 -8.47
CA LEU A 127 -9.67 11.24 -9.53
C LEU A 127 -8.31 10.52 -9.65
N PRO A 128 -8.29 9.22 -9.92
CA PRO A 128 -7.06 8.43 -10.07
C PRO A 128 -6.05 9.03 -11.05
N ALA A 129 -6.50 9.59 -12.18
CA ALA A 129 -5.64 10.23 -13.16
C ALA A 129 -4.89 11.43 -12.56
N ASN A 130 -5.59 12.29 -11.80
CA ASN A 130 -4.99 13.48 -11.17
C ASN A 130 -3.98 13.08 -10.08
N VAL A 131 -4.30 12.03 -9.31
CA VAL A 131 -3.39 11.49 -8.28
C VAL A 131 -2.12 10.94 -8.93
N TYR A 132 -2.28 10.21 -10.04
CA TYR A 132 -1.16 9.63 -10.78
C TYR A 132 -0.22 10.72 -11.33
N GLU A 133 -0.79 11.78 -11.92
CA GLU A 133 -0.05 12.92 -12.46
C GLU A 133 0.63 13.72 -11.35
N LYS A 134 -0.08 14.02 -10.25
CA LYS A 134 0.43 14.77 -9.09
C LYS A 134 1.73 14.19 -8.55
N PHE A 135 1.85 12.87 -8.51
CA PHE A 135 3.01 12.18 -7.96
C PHE A 135 4.02 11.69 -9.02
N HIS A 136 3.84 12.09 -10.29
CA HIS A 136 4.75 11.75 -11.39
C HIS A 136 5.03 10.24 -11.48
N LEU A 137 3.97 9.43 -11.42
CA LEU A 137 4.10 7.98 -11.36
C LEU A 137 4.30 7.32 -12.73
N ASP A 138 4.16 8.06 -13.83
CA ASP A 138 4.40 7.56 -15.20
C ASP A 138 5.82 7.00 -15.38
N ASP A 139 6.81 7.72 -14.84
CA ASP A 139 8.24 7.37 -14.95
C ASP A 139 8.71 6.45 -13.81
N ALA A 140 7.76 5.98 -13.00
CA ALA A 140 8.12 5.15 -11.85
C ALA A 140 8.67 3.78 -12.30
N SER A 141 9.90 3.49 -11.89
CA SER A 141 10.52 2.19 -12.04
C SER A 141 10.40 1.38 -10.75
N GLY A 142 10.31 0.06 -10.83
CA GLY A 142 10.20 -0.79 -9.64
C GLY A 142 9.92 -2.24 -10.00
N THR A 143 9.75 -3.07 -8.98
CA THR A 143 9.46 -4.50 -9.15
C THR A 143 7.96 -4.78 -9.19
N HIS A 144 7.20 -4.07 -8.36
CA HIS A 144 5.74 -4.20 -8.29
C HIS A 144 5.11 -2.94 -7.71
N ILE A 145 3.81 -2.82 -7.95
CA ILE A 145 2.97 -1.70 -7.52
C ILE A 145 1.58 -2.24 -7.22
N ILE A 146 0.99 -1.75 -6.16
CA ILE A 146 -0.43 -2.00 -5.84
C ILE A 146 -1.14 -0.66 -5.70
N GLY A 147 -2.42 -0.63 -6.06
CA GLY A 147 -3.20 0.60 -6.02
C GLY A 147 -4.67 0.34 -5.73
N HIS A 148 -5.31 1.41 -5.35
CA HIS A 148 -6.71 1.41 -4.95
C HIS A 148 -7.39 2.70 -5.39
N THR A 149 -8.64 2.57 -5.84
CA THR A 149 -9.55 3.68 -6.08
C THR A 149 -10.74 3.54 -5.14
N ARG A 150 -11.03 4.59 -4.38
CA ARG A 150 -12.03 4.56 -3.31
C ARG A 150 -13.28 5.32 -3.70
N MET A 151 -14.43 4.69 -3.43
CA MET A 151 -15.72 5.36 -3.31
C MET A 151 -16.06 5.41 -1.83
N ALA A 152 -16.14 6.59 -1.25
CA ALA A 152 -16.54 6.77 0.13
C ALA A 152 -18.07 6.67 0.24
N THR A 153 -18.56 5.84 1.14
CA THR A 153 -20.00 5.65 1.37
C THR A 153 -20.45 6.27 2.70
N GLU A 154 -19.67 6.10 3.75
CA GLU A 154 -20.05 6.50 5.11
C GLU A 154 -19.00 7.34 5.82
N SER A 155 -17.78 7.37 5.34
CA SER A 155 -16.66 8.08 5.96
C SER A 155 -16.17 9.26 5.13
N ALA A 156 -15.59 10.26 5.77
CA ALA A 156 -15.04 11.43 5.11
C ALA A 156 -14.01 11.07 4.03
N VAL A 157 -14.02 11.81 2.93
CA VAL A 157 -13.01 11.72 1.88
C VAL A 157 -11.79 12.53 2.32
N THR A 158 -10.77 11.84 2.76
CA THR A 158 -9.50 12.45 3.22
C THR A 158 -8.31 11.68 2.68
N THR A 159 -7.18 12.38 2.55
CA THR A 159 -5.90 11.73 2.17
C THR A 159 -5.51 10.65 3.18
N ALA A 160 -5.71 10.88 4.49
CA ALA A 160 -5.42 9.89 5.53
C ALA A 160 -6.25 8.62 5.37
N GLY A 161 -7.57 8.77 5.09
CA GLY A 161 -8.50 7.65 4.90
C GLY A 161 -8.41 6.94 3.55
N SER A 162 -7.54 7.41 2.64
CA SER A 162 -7.31 6.77 1.35
C SER A 162 -6.39 5.55 1.48
N HIS A 163 -6.55 4.56 0.61
CA HIS A 163 -5.66 3.40 0.52
C HIS A 163 -4.39 3.73 -0.30
N PRO A 164 -3.29 2.97 -0.14
CA PRO A 164 -3.07 1.82 0.76
C PRO A 164 -2.87 2.21 2.22
N PHE A 165 -3.00 1.21 3.13
CA PHE A 165 -2.59 1.32 4.53
C PHE A 165 -1.34 0.49 4.79
N ALA A 166 -0.38 1.07 5.49
CA ALA A 166 0.87 0.43 5.89
C ALA A 166 1.09 0.65 7.40
N THR A 167 1.38 -0.41 8.12
CA THR A 167 1.60 -0.42 9.57
C THR A 167 2.87 -1.17 9.97
N GLY A 168 3.57 -1.77 9.01
CA GLY A 168 4.83 -2.49 9.16
C GLY A 168 5.82 -2.16 8.04
N ALA A 169 7.10 -2.49 8.26
CA ALA A 169 8.15 -2.23 7.30
C ALA A 169 7.93 -2.99 5.99
N ASP A 170 7.97 -2.27 4.85
CA ASP A 170 7.71 -2.78 3.50
C ASP A 170 6.39 -3.56 3.36
N LEU A 171 5.42 -3.34 4.25
CA LEU A 171 4.12 -4.01 4.24
C LEU A 171 3.01 -3.01 4.04
N CYS A 172 2.18 -3.23 3.02
CA CYS A 172 0.95 -2.47 2.85
C CYS A 172 -0.21 -3.35 2.39
N LEU A 173 -1.43 -2.86 2.61
CA LEU A 173 -2.66 -3.57 2.28
C LEU A 173 -3.66 -2.62 1.61
N VAL A 174 -4.32 -3.13 0.57
CA VAL A 174 -5.53 -2.55 0.00
C VAL A 174 -6.67 -3.54 0.12
N HIS A 175 -7.89 -3.04 0.30
CA HIS A 175 -9.05 -3.82 0.69
C HIS A 175 -10.31 -3.38 -0.06
N ASN A 176 -11.03 -4.34 -0.56
CA ASN A 176 -12.43 -4.19 -0.96
C ASN A 176 -13.29 -5.06 -0.06
N GLY A 177 -14.23 -4.48 0.66
CA GLY A 177 -15.10 -5.21 1.57
C GLY A 177 -15.52 -4.39 2.78
N SER A 178 -15.79 -5.09 3.87
CA SER A 178 -16.09 -4.52 5.18
C SER A 178 -15.77 -5.55 6.26
N LEU A 179 -15.11 -5.12 7.32
CA LEU A 179 -14.79 -5.94 8.48
C LEU A 179 -15.69 -5.55 9.64
N SER A 180 -16.63 -6.43 10.01
CA SER A 180 -17.62 -6.18 11.08
C SER A 180 -17.00 -6.16 12.48
N ASN A 181 -15.92 -6.91 12.71
CA ASN A 181 -15.27 -6.97 14.02
C ASN A 181 -14.10 -5.98 14.18
N HIS A 182 -13.89 -5.05 13.24
CA HIS A 182 -12.71 -4.17 13.20
C HIS A 182 -12.53 -3.35 14.50
N ASN A 183 -13.59 -2.86 15.15
CA ASN A 183 -13.46 -2.09 16.38
C ASN A 183 -12.94 -2.95 17.55
N ARG A 184 -13.47 -4.16 17.72
CA ARG A 184 -12.99 -5.11 18.75
C ARG A 184 -11.53 -5.49 18.50
N LEU A 185 -11.19 -5.73 17.23
CA LEU A 185 -9.82 -6.10 16.84
C LEU A 185 -8.85 -4.92 17.05
N ARG A 186 -9.28 -3.69 16.75
CA ARG A 186 -8.50 -2.47 17.01
C ARG A 186 -8.14 -2.36 18.49
N GLU A 187 -9.10 -2.57 19.41
CA GLU A 187 -8.83 -2.52 20.84
C GLU A 187 -7.85 -3.62 21.29
N THR A 188 -7.96 -4.81 20.73
CA THR A 188 -7.01 -5.89 21.00
C THR A 188 -5.60 -5.51 20.52
N LEU A 189 -5.48 -5.03 19.29
CA LEU A 189 -4.20 -4.65 18.69
C LEU A 189 -3.56 -3.44 19.38
N ARG A 190 -4.37 -2.49 19.90
CA ARG A 190 -3.86 -1.38 20.74
C ARG A 190 -3.18 -1.89 22.02
N LYS A 191 -3.70 -2.92 22.65
CA LYS A 191 -3.10 -3.55 23.83
C LYS A 191 -1.77 -4.24 23.50
N GLU A 192 -1.62 -4.69 22.24
CA GLU A 192 -0.38 -5.27 21.70
C GLU A 192 0.57 -4.20 21.12
N GLY A 193 0.32 -2.93 21.42
CA GLY A 193 1.20 -1.81 21.05
C GLY A 193 1.05 -1.31 19.61
N MET A 194 -0.04 -1.67 18.90
CA MET A 194 -0.33 -1.10 17.59
C MET A 194 -1.01 0.26 17.72
N GLU A 195 -0.64 1.19 16.87
CA GLU A 195 -1.22 2.53 16.81
C GLU A 195 -2.05 2.70 15.55
N PHE A 196 -3.08 3.54 15.63
CA PHE A 196 -4.03 3.79 14.54
C PHE A 196 -4.17 5.30 14.32
N GLN A 197 -4.16 5.71 13.05
CA GLN A 197 -4.30 7.10 12.62
C GLN A 197 -5.71 7.42 12.13
N THR A 198 -6.49 6.38 11.77
CA THR A 198 -7.85 6.53 11.21
C THR A 198 -8.82 5.54 11.85
N GLU A 199 -10.11 5.73 11.58
CA GLU A 199 -11.14 4.76 11.95
C GLU A 199 -11.41 3.71 10.85
N ASN A 200 -10.56 3.66 9.81
CA ASN A 200 -10.74 2.76 8.68
C ASN A 200 -10.47 1.30 9.09
N ASP A 201 -11.33 0.39 8.67
CA ASP A 201 -11.22 -1.05 8.93
C ASP A 201 -10.00 -1.68 8.22
N THR A 202 -9.59 -1.11 7.10
CA THR A 202 -8.40 -1.55 6.35
C THR A 202 -7.11 -1.28 7.12
N GLU A 203 -7.05 -0.17 7.88
CA GLU A 203 -5.90 0.07 8.77
C GLU A 203 -5.81 -1.01 9.85
N VAL A 204 -6.96 -1.47 10.36
CA VAL A 204 -7.01 -2.58 11.32
C VAL A 204 -6.53 -3.89 10.70
N ALA A 205 -6.93 -4.18 9.45
CA ALA A 205 -6.43 -5.35 8.74
C ALA A 205 -4.90 -5.28 8.51
N ALA A 206 -4.38 -4.11 8.12
CA ALA A 206 -2.94 -3.91 7.96
C ALA A 206 -2.19 -4.10 9.29
N ALA A 207 -2.71 -3.53 10.39
CA ALA A 207 -2.15 -3.70 11.73
C ALA A 207 -2.18 -5.16 12.20
N TYR A 208 -3.26 -5.89 11.90
CA TYR A 208 -3.36 -7.31 12.16
C TYR A 208 -2.26 -8.10 11.44
N MET A 209 -2.04 -7.86 10.15
CA MET A 209 -0.96 -8.50 9.39
C MET A 209 0.41 -8.20 10.02
N THR A 210 0.66 -6.94 10.35
CA THR A 210 1.91 -6.52 10.99
C THR A 210 2.11 -7.21 12.34
N HIS A 211 1.07 -7.31 13.17
CA HIS A 211 1.13 -7.99 14.46
C HIS A 211 1.47 -9.48 14.28
N LYS A 212 0.78 -10.18 13.37
CA LYS A 212 1.06 -11.60 13.07
C LYS A 212 2.51 -11.82 12.60
N LEU A 213 3.02 -10.97 11.73
CA LEU A 213 4.41 -11.04 11.27
C LEU A 213 5.41 -10.78 12.41
N ARG A 214 5.16 -9.79 13.27
CA ARG A 214 5.97 -9.48 14.45
C ARG A 214 5.99 -10.62 15.47
N THR A 215 4.92 -11.40 15.55
CA THR A 215 4.81 -12.57 16.45
C THR A 215 5.30 -13.86 15.83
N GLY A 216 5.94 -13.80 14.65
CA GLY A 216 6.66 -14.92 14.02
C GLY A 216 5.88 -15.69 12.96
N SER A 217 4.68 -15.26 12.58
CA SER A 217 3.96 -15.86 11.46
C SER A 217 4.63 -15.48 10.13
N THR A 218 4.60 -16.39 9.15
CA THR A 218 4.87 -16.02 7.76
C THR A 218 3.70 -15.20 7.18
N LEU A 219 3.91 -14.49 6.07
CA LEU A 219 2.82 -13.77 5.40
C LEU A 219 1.67 -14.70 5.04
N LYS A 220 1.97 -15.89 4.51
CA LYS A 220 0.97 -16.91 4.19
C LYS A 220 0.14 -17.30 5.40
N GLN A 221 0.80 -17.62 6.53
CA GLN A 221 0.12 -17.97 7.78
C GLN A 221 -0.73 -16.81 8.31
N ALA A 222 -0.26 -15.57 8.21
CA ALA A 222 -1.02 -14.39 8.61
C ALA A 222 -2.29 -14.21 7.75
N LEU A 223 -2.18 -14.41 6.43
CA LEU A 223 -3.31 -14.36 5.50
C LEU A 223 -4.28 -15.52 5.71
N GLU A 224 -3.81 -16.76 5.93
CA GLU A 224 -4.65 -17.90 6.27
C GLU A 224 -5.39 -17.67 7.59
N SER A 225 -4.70 -17.16 8.62
CA SER A 225 -5.33 -16.83 9.90
C SER A 225 -6.39 -15.71 9.75
N SER A 226 -6.22 -14.78 8.82
CA SER A 226 -7.20 -13.72 8.58
C SER A 226 -8.56 -14.24 8.16
N LEU A 227 -8.63 -15.41 7.54
CA LEU A 227 -9.88 -16.05 7.09
C LEU A 227 -10.77 -16.49 8.27
N THR A 228 -10.20 -16.65 9.45
CA THR A 228 -10.92 -17.03 10.68
C THR A 228 -11.02 -15.90 11.69
N ASP A 229 -9.98 -15.06 11.77
CA ASP A 229 -9.87 -14.01 12.80
C ASP A 229 -10.60 -12.73 12.40
N LEU A 230 -10.73 -12.46 11.08
CA LEU A 230 -11.44 -11.28 10.56
C LEU A 230 -12.86 -11.67 10.19
N ASP A 231 -13.83 -10.99 10.79
CA ASP A 231 -15.24 -11.18 10.51
C ASP A 231 -15.73 -10.15 9.49
N GLY A 232 -16.38 -10.62 8.43
CA GLY A 232 -16.84 -9.78 7.33
C GLY A 232 -16.63 -10.42 5.97
N PHE A 233 -16.54 -9.58 4.94
CA PHE A 233 -16.27 -10.02 3.58
C PHE A 233 -15.20 -9.12 2.97
N PHE A 234 -14.20 -9.71 2.33
CA PHE A 234 -13.05 -8.97 1.86
C PHE A 234 -12.31 -9.62 0.68
N THR A 235 -11.73 -8.78 -0.13
CA THR A 235 -10.61 -9.12 -1.00
C THR A 235 -9.44 -8.25 -0.60
N PHE A 236 -8.34 -8.88 -0.19
CA PHE A 236 -7.08 -8.21 0.12
C PHE A 236 -6.08 -8.39 -1.02
N LEU A 237 -5.37 -7.32 -1.30
CA LEU A 237 -4.10 -7.34 -2.01
C LEU A 237 -3.06 -6.75 -1.07
N VAL A 238 -2.06 -7.54 -0.71
CA VAL A 238 -0.99 -7.20 0.24
C VAL A 238 0.32 -7.11 -0.50
N GLY A 239 1.02 -5.98 -0.37
CA GLY A 239 2.37 -5.79 -0.89
C GLY A 239 3.41 -5.96 0.20
N THR A 240 4.53 -6.59 -0.13
CA THR A 240 5.73 -6.74 0.70
C THR A 240 6.97 -6.30 -0.06
N GLY A 241 8.12 -6.20 0.61
CA GLY A 241 9.37 -5.84 -0.05
C GLY A 241 9.76 -6.73 -1.24
N ASP A 242 9.32 -7.98 -1.21
CA ASP A 242 9.71 -9.00 -2.20
C ASP A 242 8.62 -9.36 -3.22
N GLY A 243 7.38 -8.92 -3.00
CA GLY A 243 6.29 -9.25 -3.91
C GLY A 243 4.91 -8.86 -3.40
N PHE A 244 3.87 -9.53 -3.89
CA PHE A 244 2.52 -9.34 -3.39
C PHE A 244 1.75 -10.65 -3.19
N ALA A 245 0.70 -10.59 -2.37
CA ALA A 245 -0.22 -11.69 -2.12
C ALA A 245 -1.67 -11.24 -2.25
N VAL A 246 -2.54 -12.18 -2.67
CA VAL A 246 -3.98 -11.99 -2.82
C VAL A 246 -4.71 -13.04 -2.00
N VAL A 247 -5.75 -12.62 -1.29
CA VAL A 247 -6.69 -13.53 -0.64
C VAL A 247 -8.11 -12.97 -0.71
N ARG A 248 -9.07 -13.86 -0.93
CA ARG A 248 -10.51 -13.57 -0.81
C ARG A 248 -11.06 -14.34 0.40
N ASP A 249 -12.01 -13.73 1.08
CA ASP A 249 -12.76 -14.39 2.14
C ASP A 249 -13.52 -15.64 1.61
N PRO A 250 -14.06 -16.52 2.49
CA PRO A 250 -14.80 -17.70 2.06
C PRO A 250 -16.08 -17.40 1.26
N ILE A 251 -16.71 -16.26 1.45
CA ILE A 251 -17.91 -15.82 0.72
C ILE A 251 -17.56 -15.36 -0.69
N ALA A 252 -16.40 -14.71 -0.83
CA ALA A 252 -15.84 -14.20 -2.10
C ALA A 252 -16.80 -13.29 -2.91
N CYS A 253 -17.64 -12.52 -2.23
CA CYS A 253 -18.60 -11.63 -2.89
C CYS A 253 -17.95 -10.40 -3.54
N LYS A 254 -16.69 -10.07 -3.20
CA LYS A 254 -15.94 -8.99 -3.86
C LYS A 254 -15.16 -9.54 -5.05
N HIS A 255 -15.37 -8.91 -6.21
CA HIS A 255 -14.73 -9.34 -7.46
C HIS A 255 -13.22 -9.21 -7.41
N ALA A 256 -12.53 -10.20 -7.97
CA ALA A 256 -11.10 -10.21 -8.21
C ALA A 256 -10.80 -11.07 -9.43
N VAL A 257 -9.95 -10.59 -10.30
CA VAL A 257 -9.45 -11.32 -11.47
C VAL A 257 -7.93 -11.28 -11.42
N MET A 258 -7.32 -12.43 -11.67
CA MET A 258 -5.89 -12.60 -11.81
C MET A 258 -5.54 -12.86 -13.26
N ALA A 259 -4.38 -12.39 -13.68
CA ALA A 259 -3.79 -12.78 -14.96
C ALA A 259 -2.28 -12.93 -14.82
N GLU A 260 -1.71 -13.87 -15.53
CA GLU A 260 -0.28 -14.18 -15.49
C GLU A 260 0.26 -14.49 -16.88
N THR A 261 1.41 -13.90 -17.16
CA THR A 261 2.26 -14.19 -18.31
C THR A 261 3.67 -14.59 -17.84
N ASP A 262 4.58 -14.83 -18.76
CA ASP A 262 6.00 -15.01 -18.41
C ASP A 262 6.65 -13.72 -17.87
N ASP A 263 6.12 -12.55 -18.25
CA ASP A 263 6.68 -11.26 -17.95
C ASP A 263 6.12 -10.61 -16.68
N TRP A 264 4.86 -10.89 -16.36
CA TRP A 264 4.17 -10.21 -15.25
C TRP A 264 3.01 -11.03 -14.68
N VAL A 265 2.62 -10.66 -13.46
CA VAL A 265 1.36 -11.06 -12.80
C VAL A 265 0.57 -9.81 -12.50
N ALA A 266 -0.73 -9.84 -12.77
CA ALA A 266 -1.64 -8.75 -12.48
C ALA A 266 -2.85 -9.24 -11.69
N MET A 267 -3.36 -8.38 -10.80
CA MET A 267 -4.63 -8.53 -10.10
C MET A 267 -5.45 -7.27 -10.32
N ALA A 268 -6.72 -7.42 -10.60
CA ALA A 268 -7.66 -6.30 -10.64
C ALA A 268 -9.06 -6.71 -10.15
N THR A 269 -9.82 -5.73 -9.69
CA THR A 269 -11.24 -5.93 -9.39
C THR A 269 -12.03 -6.30 -10.66
N GLU A 270 -11.65 -5.75 -11.82
CA GLU A 270 -12.29 -6.02 -13.11
C GLU A 270 -11.25 -6.32 -14.19
N TYR A 271 -11.54 -7.31 -15.02
CA TYR A 271 -10.63 -7.74 -16.10
C TYR A 271 -10.26 -6.62 -17.08
N ARG A 272 -11.15 -5.68 -17.33
CA ARG A 272 -10.90 -4.55 -18.25
C ARG A 272 -9.63 -3.76 -17.90
N ALA A 273 -9.27 -3.66 -16.62
CA ALA A 273 -8.00 -3.04 -16.22
C ALA A 273 -6.78 -3.87 -16.64
N ILE A 274 -6.87 -5.20 -16.54
CA ILE A 274 -5.79 -6.12 -16.94
C ILE A 274 -5.65 -6.18 -18.45
N ALA A 275 -6.76 -6.08 -19.19
CA ALA A 275 -6.77 -6.14 -20.65
C ALA A 275 -5.94 -5.02 -21.33
N LEU A 276 -5.60 -3.97 -20.58
CA LEU A 276 -4.77 -2.86 -21.05
C LEU A 276 -3.25 -3.16 -20.98
N LEU A 277 -2.86 -4.28 -20.34
CA LEU A 277 -1.45 -4.65 -20.24
C LEU A 277 -0.94 -5.29 -21.54
N PRO A 278 0.33 -5.04 -21.89
CA PRO A 278 0.96 -5.72 -23.01
C PRO A 278 0.93 -7.25 -22.85
N GLY A 279 0.43 -7.97 -23.86
CA GLY A 279 0.35 -9.42 -23.84
C GLY A 279 -0.80 -10.01 -23.01
N ALA A 280 -1.76 -9.20 -22.59
CA ALA A 280 -2.93 -9.65 -21.84
C ALA A 280 -3.79 -10.67 -22.61
N ASP A 281 -3.79 -10.60 -23.93
CA ASP A 281 -4.47 -11.53 -24.85
C ASP A 281 -3.90 -12.98 -24.77
N LYS A 282 -2.67 -13.13 -24.26
CA LYS A 282 -1.99 -14.42 -24.09
C LYS A 282 -1.88 -14.84 -22.62
N ALA A 283 -2.37 -14.04 -21.70
CA ALA A 283 -2.28 -14.32 -20.29
C ALA A 283 -3.17 -15.49 -19.87
N LYS A 284 -2.68 -16.28 -18.91
CA LYS A 284 -3.55 -17.18 -18.16
C LYS A 284 -4.41 -16.31 -17.23
N ILE A 285 -5.74 -16.42 -17.38
CA ILE A 285 -6.71 -15.62 -16.63
C ILE A 285 -7.52 -16.55 -15.74
N TRP A 286 -7.74 -16.14 -14.46
CA TRP A 286 -8.59 -16.87 -13.52
C TRP A 286 -9.15 -15.94 -12.44
N GLU A 287 -10.19 -16.38 -11.77
CA GLU A 287 -10.64 -15.80 -10.52
C GLU A 287 -9.93 -16.51 -9.34
N PRO A 288 -9.37 -15.78 -8.36
CA PRO A 288 -8.80 -16.41 -7.18
C PRO A 288 -9.90 -17.16 -6.43
N GLU A 289 -9.63 -18.42 -6.10
CA GLU A 289 -10.53 -19.27 -5.34
C GLU A 289 -10.81 -18.67 -3.96
N PRO A 290 -12.04 -18.80 -3.43
CA PRO A 290 -12.36 -18.39 -2.06
C PRO A 290 -11.46 -19.10 -1.04
N ALA A 291 -11.10 -18.38 0.02
CA ALA A 291 -10.29 -18.87 1.14
C ALA A 291 -8.91 -19.46 0.74
N LYS A 292 -8.38 -19.05 -0.42
CA LYS A 292 -7.07 -19.50 -0.90
C LYS A 292 -6.12 -18.32 -1.04
N VAL A 293 -4.92 -18.45 -0.50
CA VAL A 293 -3.86 -17.47 -0.61
C VAL A 293 -3.05 -17.71 -1.87
N TYR A 294 -2.84 -16.65 -2.64
CA TYR A 294 -1.95 -16.62 -3.79
C TYR A 294 -0.83 -15.62 -3.53
N SER A 295 0.41 -15.95 -3.86
CA SER A 295 1.57 -15.08 -3.64
C SER A 295 2.59 -15.21 -4.76
N TRP A 296 3.29 -14.11 -5.01
CA TRP A 296 4.37 -13.99 -5.99
C TRP A 296 5.53 -13.20 -5.38
N GLY A 297 6.76 -13.59 -5.74
CA GLY A 297 7.98 -13.05 -5.13
C GLY A 297 8.44 -13.87 -3.94
N GLY A 298 9.40 -13.37 -3.18
CA GLY A 298 10.06 -14.08 -2.08
C GLY A 298 9.26 -14.24 -0.79
N GLY A 299 8.03 -13.76 -0.72
CA GLY A 299 7.17 -13.76 0.48
C GLY A 299 6.18 -14.92 0.57
N ALA A 300 6.37 -15.99 -0.18
CA ALA A 300 5.50 -17.18 -0.20
C ALA A 300 5.87 -18.16 0.91
#